data_cd33cfb1b2e924bf62ba75b16a679e94
#
_entry.id   cd33cfb1b2e924bf62ba75b16a679e94
#
_cell.length_a   1.000
_cell.length_b   1.000
_cell.length_c   1.000
_cell.angle_alpha   90.00
_cell.angle_beta   90.00
_cell.angle_gamma   90.00
#
_symmetry.space_group_name_H-M   'P 1'
#
loop_
_entity.id
_entity.type
_entity.pdbx_description
1 polymer ?
#
loop_
_entity_poly.entity_id
_entity_poly.type
_entity_poly.pdbx_seq_one_letter_code
_entity_poly.pdbx_strand_id
1 'polypeptide(L)'
;MKRAIVVVIDSMGIGAMPDCRDFNDIPECNTLKNVCKFNHGLNVPNLAKLGLGNIQDFEGIAKEANPIGQYGTMKEKSNGKDTTTGHWEMAGIVLKEAFKTFTQTGFPQEIIDEFIKRTNCGGVLANCAASGTKVIVDYNDEHHATKYPIVYTSADSVFQIAVDTDMIPLETLYDWCKIARKMFDDLGVTVSRVIARP
;
A
#
# COMPACT_ATOMS: atom_id res chain seq x y z
N MET A 1 -28.25 13.85 13.32
CA MET A 1 -27.41 12.67 12.99
C MET A 1 -26.02 12.94 13.54
N LYS A 2 -25.44 12.03 14.32
CA LYS A 2 -24.05 12.15 14.81
C LYS A 2 -23.12 11.76 13.65
N ARG A 3 -22.02 12.52 13.43
CA ARG A 3 -21.02 12.26 12.40
C ARG A 3 -19.66 12.06 13.04
N ALA A 4 -18.89 11.10 12.53
CA ALA A 4 -17.47 10.94 12.83
C ALA A 4 -16.70 11.12 11.53
N ILE A 5 -15.57 11.83 11.59
CA ILE A 5 -14.67 12.06 10.45
C ILE A 5 -13.31 11.53 10.85
N VAL A 6 -12.76 10.62 10.05
CA VAL A 6 -11.39 10.11 10.18
C VAL A 6 -10.54 10.76 9.09
N VAL A 7 -9.47 11.43 9.49
CA VAL A 7 -8.49 12.00 8.57
C VAL A 7 -7.19 11.22 8.74
N VAL A 8 -6.80 10.48 7.70
CA VAL A 8 -5.54 9.76 7.66
C VAL A 8 -4.50 10.63 6.98
N ILE A 9 -3.42 10.96 7.70
CA ILE A 9 -2.28 11.67 7.12
C ILE A 9 -1.31 10.61 6.62
N ASP A 10 -1.28 10.44 5.31
CA ASP A 10 -0.43 9.45 4.65
C ASP A 10 1.05 9.69 4.95
N SER A 11 1.79 8.60 5.09
CA SER A 11 3.24 8.59 5.36
C SER A 11 3.68 9.28 6.66
N MET A 12 2.77 9.65 7.57
CA MET A 12 3.09 10.29 8.84
C MET A 12 3.25 9.24 9.96
N GLY A 13 4.27 8.39 9.86
CA GLY A 13 4.58 7.41 10.91
C GLY A 13 5.23 8.04 12.14
N ILE A 14 4.77 7.65 13.34
CA ILE A 14 5.28 8.11 14.65
C ILE A 14 5.86 6.92 15.42
N GLY A 15 6.98 6.40 14.96
CA GLY A 15 7.66 5.26 15.56
C GLY A 15 7.26 3.92 14.96
N ALA A 16 8.08 2.92 15.26
CA ALA A 16 7.87 1.54 14.84
C ALA A 16 6.91 0.81 15.78
N MET A 17 6.19 -0.17 15.25
CA MET A 17 5.40 -1.10 16.04
C MET A 17 6.31 -2.10 16.77
N PRO A 18 5.87 -2.72 17.88
CA PRO A 18 6.68 -3.68 18.63
C PRO A 18 7.14 -4.90 17.83
N ASP A 19 6.38 -5.28 16.82
CA ASP A 19 6.59 -6.42 15.89
C ASP A 19 7.34 -6.05 14.60
N CYS A 20 7.89 -4.84 14.52
CA CYS A 20 8.58 -4.33 13.33
C CYS A 20 9.66 -5.28 12.79
N ARG A 21 10.34 -6.01 13.68
CA ARG A 21 11.39 -6.96 13.29
C ARG A 21 10.87 -8.18 12.56
N ASP A 22 9.61 -8.58 12.79
CA ASP A 22 8.96 -9.68 12.11
C ASP A 22 8.73 -9.35 10.62
N PHE A 23 8.73 -8.05 10.30
CA PHE A 23 8.59 -7.50 8.95
C PHE A 23 9.90 -6.93 8.39
N ASN A 24 11.06 -7.24 8.98
CA ASN A 24 12.37 -6.73 8.61
C ASN A 24 12.50 -5.19 8.67
N ASP A 25 11.69 -4.55 9.50
CA ASP A 25 11.82 -3.12 9.79
C ASP A 25 12.75 -2.88 10.98
N ILE A 26 13.31 -1.67 11.02
CA ILE A 26 14.18 -1.25 12.14
C ILE A 26 13.35 -0.52 13.20
N PRO A 27 13.65 -0.71 14.50
CA PRO A 27 12.93 -0.03 15.59
C PRO A 27 13.05 1.49 15.56
N GLU A 28 14.05 2.02 14.88
CA GLU A 28 14.33 3.46 14.75
C GLU A 28 13.46 4.16 13.70
N CYS A 29 12.61 3.43 12.96
CA CYS A 29 11.69 3.99 11.99
C CYS A 29 10.76 5.02 12.67
N ASN A 30 10.83 6.27 12.23
CA ASN A 30 9.98 7.36 12.72
C ASN A 30 9.97 8.50 11.71
N THR A 31 9.03 8.48 10.79
CA THR A 31 8.98 9.45 9.70
C THR A 31 8.83 10.87 10.21
N LEU A 32 7.88 11.13 11.12
CA LEU A 32 7.64 12.47 11.64
C LEU A 32 8.87 13.03 12.36
N LYS A 33 9.52 12.24 13.21
CA LYS A 33 10.74 12.66 13.93
C LYS A 33 11.87 12.99 12.96
N ASN A 34 12.06 12.17 11.93
CA ASN A 34 13.09 12.38 10.92
C ASN A 34 12.81 13.61 10.06
N VAL A 35 11.56 13.84 9.69
CA VAL A 35 11.14 15.06 8.95
C VAL A 35 11.36 16.30 9.81
N CYS A 36 10.99 16.28 11.09
CA CYS A 36 11.25 17.39 12.00
C CYS A 36 12.75 17.69 12.08
N LYS A 37 13.59 16.66 12.25
CA LYS A 37 15.04 16.80 12.30
C LYS A 37 15.62 17.36 11.00
N PHE A 38 15.19 16.83 9.86
CA PHE A 38 15.69 17.25 8.55
C PHE A 38 15.35 18.72 8.23
N ASN A 39 14.16 19.18 8.63
CA ASN A 39 13.70 20.54 8.38
C ASN A 39 14.03 21.52 9.53
N HIS A 40 14.81 21.11 10.54
CA HIS A 40 15.09 21.92 11.74
C HIS A 40 13.81 22.39 12.43
N GLY A 41 12.82 21.52 12.49
CA GLY A 41 11.51 21.76 13.07
C GLY A 41 10.37 21.82 12.05
N LEU A 42 9.15 21.62 12.55
CA LEU A 42 7.93 21.78 11.76
C LEU A 42 7.01 22.81 12.41
N ASN A 43 6.43 23.67 11.58
CA ASN A 43 5.41 24.63 12.00
C ASN A 43 4.01 24.03 11.81
N VAL A 44 3.51 23.34 12.82
CA VAL A 44 2.19 22.66 12.84
C VAL A 44 1.37 23.08 14.06
N PRO A 45 1.03 24.37 14.21
CA PRO A 45 0.47 24.93 15.45
C PRO A 45 -0.88 24.30 15.84
N ASN A 46 -1.70 23.90 14.89
CA ASN A 46 -2.99 23.27 15.17
C ASN A 46 -2.82 21.85 15.69
N LEU A 47 -1.89 21.07 15.12
CA LEU A 47 -1.59 19.71 15.61
C LEU A 47 -0.90 19.77 16.98
N ALA A 48 -0.04 20.77 17.23
CA ALA A 48 0.54 21.01 18.53
C ALA A 48 -0.53 21.28 19.58
N LYS A 49 -1.51 22.17 19.30
CA LYS A 49 -2.66 22.44 20.20
C LYS A 49 -3.54 21.20 20.46
N LEU A 50 -3.60 20.26 19.52
CA LEU A 50 -4.30 18.98 19.70
C LEU A 50 -3.50 17.99 20.57
N GLY A 51 -2.22 18.26 20.84
CA GLY A 51 -1.37 17.43 21.70
C GLY A 51 -0.35 16.58 20.95
N LEU A 52 -0.05 16.86 19.68
CA LEU A 52 0.92 16.06 18.90
C LEU A 52 2.29 16.00 19.59
N GLY A 53 2.80 17.11 20.12
CA GLY A 53 4.07 17.18 20.86
C GLY A 53 4.07 16.42 22.19
N ASN A 54 2.92 15.99 22.70
CA ASN A 54 2.81 15.23 23.94
C ASN A 54 2.97 13.71 23.70
N ILE A 55 2.90 13.24 22.46
CA ILE A 55 3.10 11.82 22.11
C ILE A 55 4.58 11.44 22.31
N GLN A 56 5.48 12.29 21.80
CA GLN A 56 6.93 12.20 21.99
C GLN A 56 7.59 13.54 21.67
N ASP A 57 8.88 13.68 21.94
CA ASP A 57 9.63 14.90 21.63
C ASP A 57 9.93 14.99 20.12
N PHE A 58 9.49 16.09 19.51
CA PHE A 58 9.75 16.44 18.12
C PHE A 58 10.39 17.84 18.05
N GLU A 59 11.40 17.98 17.21
CA GLU A 59 12.01 19.28 16.96
C GLU A 59 10.98 20.26 16.34
N GLY A 60 10.83 21.43 16.93
CA GLY A 60 9.89 22.47 16.45
C GLY A 60 8.42 22.26 16.80
N ILE A 61 8.05 21.15 17.45
CA ILE A 61 6.66 20.91 17.91
C ILE A 61 6.63 20.94 19.43
N ALA A 62 6.10 22.03 19.99
CA ALA A 62 6.01 22.20 21.44
C ALA A 62 5.00 21.21 22.08
N LYS A 63 5.27 20.83 23.32
CA LYS A 63 4.27 20.17 24.16
C LYS A 63 3.20 21.17 24.56
N GLU A 64 1.95 20.70 24.57
CA GLU A 64 0.79 21.47 25.00
C GLU A 64 0.34 21.03 26.40
N ALA A 65 0.36 21.95 27.34
CA ALA A 65 -0.04 21.66 28.73
C ALA A 65 -1.56 21.41 28.85
N ASN A 66 -2.35 22.09 28.01
CA ASN A 66 -3.81 22.00 28.01
C ASN A 66 -4.31 21.73 26.58
N PRO A 67 -4.12 20.51 26.07
CA PRO A 67 -4.51 20.20 24.71
C PRO A 67 -6.01 20.29 24.51
N ILE A 68 -6.43 20.86 23.37
CA ILE A 68 -7.84 21.01 23.01
C ILE A 68 -8.47 19.71 22.48
N GLY A 69 -7.67 18.66 22.32
CA GLY A 69 -8.09 17.34 21.87
C GLY A 69 -7.52 16.24 22.75
N GLN A 70 -7.80 15.00 22.36
CA GLN A 70 -7.17 13.82 22.94
C GLN A 70 -6.08 13.32 22.01
N TYR A 71 -4.98 12.82 22.56
CA TYR A 71 -3.87 12.27 21.80
C TYR A 71 -3.46 10.92 22.40
N GLY A 72 -2.80 10.11 21.58
CA GLY A 72 -2.31 8.80 21.99
C GLY A 72 -1.73 8.02 20.84
N THR A 73 -1.25 6.83 21.15
CA THR A 73 -0.77 5.85 20.18
C THR A 73 -1.68 4.63 20.18
N MET A 74 -1.88 4.03 19.02
CA MET A 74 -2.62 2.79 18.87
C MET A 74 -1.67 1.69 18.42
N LYS A 75 -1.86 0.49 18.97
CA LYS A 75 -1.17 -0.72 18.53
C LYS A 75 -2.10 -1.50 17.62
N GLU A 76 -1.62 -1.86 16.43
CA GLU A 76 -2.32 -2.75 15.51
C GLU A 76 -2.50 -4.15 16.13
N LYS A 77 -3.64 -4.79 15.87
CA LYS A 77 -3.99 -6.15 16.29
C LYS A 77 -3.95 -7.14 15.14
N SER A 78 -4.10 -6.66 13.92
CA SER A 78 -4.08 -7.47 12.73
C SER A 78 -2.69 -8.02 12.46
N ASN A 79 -2.61 -9.25 11.94
CA ASN A 79 -1.38 -9.80 11.46
C ASN A 79 -1.15 -9.35 10.02
N GLY A 80 -0.25 -8.40 9.81
CA GLY A 80 0.08 -7.92 8.47
C GLY A 80 0.66 -6.51 8.49
N LYS A 81 1.41 -6.19 7.45
CA LYS A 81 2.04 -4.91 7.27
C LYS A 81 1.74 -4.40 5.86
N ASP A 82 0.51 -4.08 5.60
CA ASP A 82 0.11 -3.47 4.34
C ASP A 82 -0.99 -2.44 4.56
N THR A 83 -1.12 -1.51 3.62
CA THR A 83 -2.07 -0.41 3.68
C THR A 83 -3.51 -0.89 3.87
N THR A 84 -3.90 -2.00 3.24
CA THR A 84 -5.26 -2.53 3.33
C THR A 84 -5.56 -3.02 4.74
N THR A 85 -4.63 -3.76 5.35
CA THR A 85 -4.74 -4.25 6.73
C THR A 85 -4.96 -3.10 7.70
N GLY A 86 -4.13 -2.06 7.66
CA GLY A 86 -4.24 -0.90 8.54
C GLY A 86 -5.55 -0.12 8.36
N HIS A 87 -5.98 0.11 7.12
CA HIS A 87 -7.25 0.80 6.85
C HIS A 87 -8.47 -0.01 7.30
N TRP A 88 -8.45 -1.32 7.12
CA TRP A 88 -9.54 -2.18 7.56
C TRP A 88 -9.63 -2.24 9.08
N GLU A 89 -8.49 -2.28 9.76
CA GLU A 89 -8.49 -2.26 11.23
C GLU A 89 -9.02 -0.94 11.80
N MET A 90 -8.68 0.20 11.19
CA MET A 90 -9.29 1.50 11.55
C MET A 90 -10.81 1.50 11.34
N ALA A 91 -11.32 0.70 10.39
CA ALA A 91 -12.75 0.49 10.17
C ALA A 91 -13.37 -0.61 11.06
N GLY A 92 -12.60 -1.24 11.95
CA GLY A 92 -13.05 -2.25 12.90
C GLY A 92 -12.87 -3.70 12.45
N ILE A 93 -12.17 -3.96 11.33
CA ILE A 93 -11.91 -5.30 10.81
C ILE A 93 -10.50 -5.73 11.20
N VAL A 94 -10.38 -6.70 12.09
CA VAL A 94 -9.10 -7.26 12.53
C VAL A 94 -8.80 -8.54 11.72
N LEU A 95 -7.67 -8.56 11.02
CA LEU A 95 -7.24 -9.70 10.23
C LEU A 95 -6.41 -10.66 11.08
N LYS A 96 -6.80 -11.95 11.05
CA LYS A 96 -6.05 -13.03 11.73
C LYS A 96 -4.86 -13.51 10.90
N GLU A 97 -4.96 -13.43 9.58
CA GLU A 97 -3.93 -13.84 8.63
C GLU A 97 -3.53 -12.65 7.77
N ALA A 98 -2.23 -12.46 7.62
CA ALA A 98 -1.68 -11.42 6.75
C ALA A 98 -1.98 -11.72 5.28
N PHE A 99 -2.20 -10.68 4.51
CA PHE A 99 -2.18 -10.82 3.06
C PHE A 99 -0.78 -11.19 2.56
N LYS A 100 -0.70 -12.03 1.52
CA LYS A 100 0.58 -12.35 0.89
C LYS A 100 1.12 -11.18 0.09
N THR A 101 2.40 -10.90 0.25
CA THR A 101 3.15 -9.92 -0.55
C THR A 101 4.17 -10.64 -1.43
N PHE A 102 4.52 -10.04 -2.56
CA PHE A 102 5.42 -10.63 -3.57
C PHE A 102 6.54 -9.66 -3.95
N THR A 103 7.13 -9.03 -2.93
CA THR A 103 8.04 -7.89 -3.08
C THR A 103 9.45 -8.26 -3.54
N GLN A 104 9.87 -9.52 -3.41
CA GLN A 104 11.24 -9.93 -3.73
C GLN A 104 11.40 -10.41 -5.18
N THR A 105 10.49 -11.24 -5.65
CA THR A 105 10.63 -11.93 -6.95
C THR A 105 9.46 -11.68 -7.90
N GLY A 106 8.47 -10.86 -7.51
CA GLY A 106 7.17 -10.83 -8.19
C GLY A 106 6.33 -12.07 -7.88
N PHE A 107 5.26 -12.25 -8.63
CA PHE A 107 4.38 -13.42 -8.46
C PHE A 107 5.04 -14.70 -8.96
N PRO A 108 4.81 -15.86 -8.29
CA PRO A 108 5.23 -17.17 -8.81
C PRO A 108 4.78 -17.41 -10.25
N GLN A 109 5.60 -18.10 -11.02
CA GLN A 109 5.33 -18.31 -12.44
C GLN A 109 4.00 -19.03 -12.68
N GLU A 110 3.60 -19.93 -11.80
CA GLU A 110 2.33 -20.65 -11.88
C GLU A 110 1.11 -19.72 -11.80
N ILE A 111 1.21 -18.63 -11.04
CA ILE A 111 0.15 -17.60 -10.96
C ILE A 111 0.09 -16.81 -12.29
N ILE A 112 1.24 -16.45 -12.84
CA ILE A 112 1.32 -15.73 -14.12
C ILE A 112 0.79 -16.60 -15.27
N ASP A 113 1.18 -17.88 -15.31
CA ASP A 113 0.73 -18.82 -16.33
C ASP A 113 -0.80 -19.03 -16.27
N GLU A 114 -1.36 -19.17 -15.06
CA GLU A 114 -2.80 -19.33 -14.88
C GLU A 114 -3.54 -18.02 -15.24
N PHE A 115 -2.96 -16.85 -14.95
CA PHE A 115 -3.50 -15.56 -15.39
C PHE A 115 -3.54 -15.46 -16.93
N ILE A 116 -2.44 -15.76 -17.60
CA ILE A 116 -2.35 -15.74 -19.07
C ILE A 116 -3.37 -16.70 -19.66
N LYS A 117 -3.47 -17.92 -19.13
CA LYS A 117 -4.42 -18.94 -19.59
C LYS A 117 -5.88 -18.49 -19.45
N ARG A 118 -6.25 -17.90 -18.30
CA ARG A 118 -7.64 -17.48 -18.04
C ARG A 118 -8.04 -16.23 -18.83
N THR A 119 -7.10 -15.31 -19.01
CA THR A 119 -7.34 -14.05 -19.74
C THR A 119 -7.13 -14.14 -21.23
N ASN A 120 -6.37 -15.14 -21.68
CA ASN A 120 -5.93 -15.27 -23.08
C ASN A 120 -5.19 -14.01 -23.59
N CYS A 121 -4.46 -13.32 -22.69
CA CYS A 121 -3.75 -12.07 -23.02
C CYS A 121 -2.45 -12.28 -23.80
N GLY A 122 -2.06 -13.52 -24.04
CA GLY A 122 -0.88 -13.88 -24.85
C GLY A 122 0.43 -13.92 -24.06
N GLY A 123 0.61 -13.09 -23.06
CA GLY A 123 1.77 -13.00 -22.21
C GLY A 123 1.65 -11.89 -21.18
N VAL A 124 2.67 -11.74 -20.35
CA VAL A 124 2.75 -10.71 -19.29
C VAL A 124 4.15 -10.09 -19.30
N LEU A 125 4.21 -8.78 -19.16
CA LEU A 125 5.46 -8.04 -19.02
C LEU A 125 5.71 -7.70 -17.54
N ALA A 126 6.96 -7.46 -17.20
CA ALA A 126 7.48 -7.08 -15.89
C ALA A 126 7.46 -8.20 -14.83
N ASN A 127 6.31 -8.49 -14.21
CA ASN A 127 6.18 -9.38 -13.06
C ASN A 127 7.21 -9.11 -11.95
N CYS A 128 7.27 -7.89 -11.47
CA CYS A 128 8.24 -7.46 -10.44
C CYS A 128 7.61 -6.50 -9.42
N ALA A 129 8.31 -6.27 -8.31
CA ALA A 129 7.97 -5.20 -7.39
C ALA A 129 8.57 -3.89 -7.89
N ALA A 130 7.73 -2.91 -8.20
CA ALA A 130 8.18 -1.64 -8.77
C ALA A 130 7.24 -0.47 -8.46
N SER A 131 7.76 0.74 -8.63
CA SER A 131 6.94 1.95 -8.74
C SER A 131 6.14 1.91 -10.04
N GLY A 132 4.82 2.15 -9.97
CA GLY A 132 3.95 2.14 -11.14
C GLY A 132 4.41 3.09 -12.25
N THR A 133 4.80 4.31 -11.90
CA THR A 133 5.30 5.28 -12.87
C THR A 133 6.57 4.82 -13.58
N LYS A 134 7.47 4.16 -12.84
CA LYS A 134 8.72 3.67 -13.44
C LYS A 134 8.47 2.45 -14.32
N VAL A 135 7.78 1.43 -13.83
CA VAL A 135 7.60 0.17 -14.57
C VAL A 135 6.80 0.37 -15.85
N ILE A 136 5.82 1.27 -15.85
CA ILE A 136 5.05 1.60 -17.06
C ILE A 136 5.97 2.21 -18.12
N VAL A 137 6.84 3.15 -17.74
CA VAL A 137 7.81 3.75 -18.68
C VAL A 137 8.81 2.72 -19.18
N ASP A 138 9.35 1.89 -18.29
CA ASP A 138 10.38 0.89 -18.63
C ASP A 138 9.87 -0.16 -19.64
N TYR A 139 8.59 -0.52 -19.59
CA TYR A 139 7.99 -1.57 -20.43
C TYR A 139 7.04 -1.03 -21.51
N ASN A 140 6.94 0.29 -21.68
CA ASN A 140 6.03 0.91 -22.65
C ASN A 140 6.24 0.40 -24.10
N ASP A 141 7.47 0.42 -24.57
CA ASP A 141 7.78 0.02 -25.96
C ASP A 141 7.48 -1.46 -26.20
N GLU A 142 7.77 -2.32 -25.22
CA GLU A 142 7.49 -3.75 -25.31
C GLU A 142 5.97 -4.02 -25.23
N HIS A 143 5.25 -3.27 -24.39
CA HIS A 143 3.78 -3.31 -24.33
C HIS A 143 3.16 -2.95 -25.69
N HIS A 144 3.65 -1.88 -26.32
CA HIS A 144 3.16 -1.45 -27.64
C HIS A 144 3.47 -2.49 -28.74
N ALA A 145 4.61 -3.16 -28.65
CA ALA A 145 5.00 -4.18 -29.64
C ALA A 145 4.22 -5.49 -29.48
N THR A 146 3.94 -5.92 -28.24
CA THR A 146 3.38 -7.24 -27.94
C THR A 146 1.90 -7.21 -27.61
N LYS A 147 1.38 -6.09 -27.13
CA LYS A 147 0.05 -5.92 -26.50
C LYS A 147 -0.12 -6.74 -25.21
N TYR A 148 0.96 -7.21 -24.59
CA TYR A 148 0.89 -7.90 -23.34
C TYR A 148 0.72 -6.91 -22.18
N PRO A 149 -0.16 -7.18 -21.19
CA PRO A 149 -0.29 -6.31 -20.04
C PRO A 149 1.00 -6.27 -19.21
N ILE A 150 1.27 -5.11 -18.62
CA ILE A 150 2.34 -4.94 -17.65
C ILE A 150 1.77 -5.31 -16.28
N VAL A 151 2.24 -6.42 -15.70
CA VAL A 151 1.83 -6.88 -14.36
C VAL A 151 2.94 -6.59 -13.37
N TYR A 152 2.58 -5.98 -12.24
CA TYR A 152 3.53 -5.66 -11.20
C TYR A 152 2.88 -5.61 -9.82
N THR A 153 3.72 -5.60 -8.80
CA THR A 153 3.31 -5.41 -7.40
C THR A 153 4.03 -4.21 -6.79
N SER A 154 3.72 -3.88 -5.54
CA SER A 154 4.43 -2.89 -4.74
C SER A 154 4.77 -3.49 -3.38
N ALA A 155 5.09 -2.65 -2.38
CA ALA A 155 5.26 -3.10 -1.00
C ALA A 155 3.96 -3.68 -0.39
N ASP A 156 2.81 -3.30 -0.95
CA ASP A 156 1.50 -3.81 -0.53
C ASP A 156 1.17 -5.15 -1.19
N SER A 157 0.15 -5.83 -0.67
CA SER A 157 -0.43 -7.04 -1.26
C SER A 157 -1.34 -6.71 -2.44
N VAL A 158 -0.77 -6.39 -3.58
CA VAL A 158 -1.51 -5.93 -4.76
C VAL A 158 -1.06 -6.63 -6.04
N PHE A 159 -2.01 -6.95 -6.91
CA PHE A 159 -1.79 -7.39 -8.28
C PHE A 159 -2.26 -6.26 -9.21
N GLN A 160 -1.33 -5.57 -9.83
CA GLN A 160 -1.61 -4.41 -10.67
C GLN A 160 -1.44 -4.78 -12.14
N ILE A 161 -2.40 -4.40 -12.96
CA ILE A 161 -2.44 -4.66 -14.40
C ILE A 161 -2.47 -3.31 -15.11
N ALA A 162 -1.40 -2.95 -15.80
CA ALA A 162 -1.34 -1.73 -16.60
C ALA A 162 -1.43 -2.04 -18.09
N VAL A 163 -2.15 -1.19 -18.80
CA VAL A 163 -2.29 -1.24 -20.26
C VAL A 163 -2.46 0.18 -20.81
N ASP A 164 -2.09 0.38 -22.05
CA ASP A 164 -2.49 1.55 -22.83
C ASP A 164 -3.93 1.34 -23.35
N THR A 165 -4.84 2.21 -22.97
CA THR A 165 -6.27 2.08 -23.31
C THR A 165 -6.60 2.44 -24.76
N ASP A 166 -5.67 3.05 -25.48
CA ASP A 166 -5.79 3.23 -26.93
C ASP A 166 -5.57 1.91 -27.68
N MET A 167 -4.91 0.93 -27.05
CA MET A 167 -4.62 -0.38 -27.64
C MET A 167 -5.48 -1.50 -27.07
N ILE A 168 -5.73 -1.49 -25.78
CA ILE A 168 -6.52 -2.49 -25.05
C ILE A 168 -7.72 -1.79 -24.41
N PRO A 169 -8.94 -2.09 -24.84
CA PRO A 169 -10.14 -1.45 -24.32
C PRO A 169 -10.23 -1.55 -22.79
N LEU A 170 -10.71 -0.48 -22.16
CA LEU A 170 -10.86 -0.39 -20.71
C LEU A 170 -11.71 -1.53 -20.14
N GLU A 171 -12.74 -1.94 -20.84
CA GLU A 171 -13.59 -3.07 -20.48
C GLU A 171 -12.80 -4.38 -20.41
N THR A 172 -11.87 -4.59 -21.36
CA THR A 172 -10.98 -5.76 -21.35
C THR A 172 -10.08 -5.75 -20.12
N LEU A 173 -9.50 -4.60 -19.77
CA LEU A 173 -8.70 -4.45 -18.55
C LEU A 173 -9.51 -4.77 -17.29
N TYR A 174 -10.75 -4.28 -17.21
CA TYR A 174 -11.62 -4.58 -16.07
C TYR A 174 -12.02 -6.06 -16.01
N ASP A 175 -12.23 -6.71 -17.15
CA ASP A 175 -12.51 -8.15 -17.17
C ASP A 175 -11.29 -8.96 -16.74
N TRP A 176 -10.07 -8.58 -17.15
CA TRP A 176 -8.84 -9.18 -16.65
C TRP A 176 -8.70 -9.01 -15.13
N CYS A 177 -9.07 -7.86 -14.57
CA CYS A 177 -9.06 -7.67 -13.12
C CYS A 177 -10.06 -8.58 -12.39
N LYS A 178 -11.26 -8.78 -12.94
CA LYS A 178 -12.27 -9.71 -12.38
C LYS A 178 -11.78 -11.16 -12.45
N ILE A 179 -11.19 -11.54 -13.59
CA ILE A 179 -10.59 -12.88 -13.79
C ILE A 179 -9.46 -13.11 -12.80
N ALA A 180 -8.54 -12.13 -12.63
CA ALA A 180 -7.47 -12.22 -11.68
C ALA A 180 -7.98 -12.36 -10.24
N ARG A 181 -9.02 -11.58 -9.84
CA ARG A 181 -9.62 -11.73 -8.50
C ARG A 181 -10.15 -13.15 -8.29
N LYS A 182 -10.96 -13.64 -9.25
CA LYS A 182 -11.48 -15.00 -9.16
C LYS A 182 -10.37 -16.06 -9.15
N MET A 183 -9.32 -15.86 -9.93
CA MET A 183 -8.16 -16.75 -9.95
C MET A 183 -7.49 -16.87 -8.58
N PHE A 184 -7.24 -15.74 -7.91
CA PHE A 184 -6.66 -15.76 -6.56
C PHE A 184 -7.57 -16.45 -5.55
N ASP A 185 -8.88 -16.23 -5.63
CA ASP A 185 -9.85 -16.90 -4.75
C ASP A 185 -9.86 -18.43 -4.98
N ASP A 186 -9.84 -18.86 -6.26
CA ASP A 186 -9.80 -20.29 -6.62
C ASP A 186 -8.50 -20.97 -6.19
N LEU A 187 -7.37 -20.25 -6.21
CA LEU A 187 -6.06 -20.77 -5.81
C LEU A 187 -5.81 -20.68 -4.30
N GLY A 188 -6.71 -20.06 -3.54
CA GLY A 188 -6.53 -19.82 -2.10
C GLY A 188 -5.35 -18.90 -1.79
N VAL A 189 -5.00 -18.00 -2.71
CA VAL A 189 -3.93 -17.01 -2.55
C VAL A 189 -4.51 -15.69 -2.11
N THR A 190 -4.17 -15.27 -0.88
CA THR A 190 -4.72 -14.06 -0.28
C THR A 190 -3.98 -12.81 -0.76
N VAL A 191 -4.37 -12.28 -1.92
CA VAL A 191 -3.96 -10.96 -2.41
C VAL A 191 -5.05 -9.95 -2.06
N SER A 192 -4.68 -8.82 -1.44
CA SER A 192 -5.67 -7.87 -0.93
C SER A 192 -6.43 -7.15 -2.04
N ARG A 193 -5.73 -6.71 -3.08
CA ARG A 193 -6.33 -5.93 -4.18
C ARG A 193 -5.83 -6.38 -5.53
N VAL A 194 -6.73 -6.36 -6.52
CA VAL A 194 -6.40 -6.34 -7.95
C VAL A 194 -6.72 -4.94 -8.47
N ILE A 195 -5.77 -4.32 -9.14
CA ILE A 195 -5.86 -2.90 -9.52
C ILE A 195 -5.68 -2.75 -11.02
N ALA A 196 -6.65 -2.11 -11.67
CA ALA A 196 -6.54 -1.64 -13.05
C ALA A 196 -5.71 -0.35 -13.10
N ARG A 197 -4.81 -0.27 -14.07
CA ARG A 197 -3.98 0.90 -14.38
C ARG A 197 -4.13 1.22 -15.88
N PRO A 198 -5.18 1.96 -16.23
CA PRO A 198 -5.40 2.41 -17.60
C PRO A 198 -4.40 3.52 -18.00
#